data_f6eebb7b6b3f84e3d722cd78fcc00b85
#
_entry.id   f6eebb7b6b3f84e3d722cd78fcc00b85
#
_cell.length_a   1.000
_cell.length_b   1.000
_cell.length_c   1.000
_cell.angle_alpha   90.00
_cell.angle_beta   90.00
_cell.angle_gamma   90.00
#
_symmetry.space_group_name_H-M   'P 1'
#
loop_
_entity.id
_entity.type
_entity.pdbx_description
1 polymer ?
#
loop_
_entity_poly.entity_id
_entity_poly.type
_entity_poly.pdbx_seq_one_letter_code
_entity_poly.pdbx_strand_id
1 'polypeptide(L)'
;MISKESKMVFSKFNLEGKSALITGASGLLGQQHAHALLELGATVILTDISMERLQLAKDKLSQSFRSELVVIKVMDVTKKDDIVSVSEELADQGLRLDILVNNAAIDPKVDKDEGLKESSRLENFTLDQWNLQINVGLTGAFLCSQVFGSRMASDGRGGVIINIASD
;
A
#
# COMPACT_ATOMS: atom_id res chain seq x y z
N MET A 1 -4.29 2.44 30.94
CA MET A 1 -5.73 2.84 30.82
C MET A 1 -5.82 4.02 29.88
N ILE A 2 -6.45 3.83 28.71
CA ILE A 2 -6.68 4.93 27.75
C ILE A 2 -7.77 5.83 28.33
N SER A 3 -7.56 7.14 28.36
CA SER A 3 -8.53 8.09 28.92
C SER A 3 -9.87 8.10 28.16
N LYS A 4 -10.95 8.54 28.80
CA LYS A 4 -12.28 8.65 28.17
C LYS A 4 -12.26 9.58 26.94
N GLU A 5 -11.43 10.63 26.97
CA GLU A 5 -11.22 11.56 25.86
C GLU A 5 -10.48 10.90 24.68
N SER A 6 -9.45 10.09 24.93
CA SER A 6 -8.76 9.31 23.89
C SER A 6 -9.73 8.33 23.21
N LYS A 7 -10.60 7.64 23.95
CA LYS A 7 -11.62 6.76 23.37
C LYS A 7 -12.60 7.51 22.46
N MET A 8 -12.94 8.75 22.79
CA MET A 8 -13.87 9.58 22.01
C MET A 8 -13.22 10.13 20.73
N VAL A 9 -11.92 10.41 20.74
CA VAL A 9 -11.16 10.80 19.54
C VAL A 9 -11.03 9.62 18.59
N PHE A 10 -10.66 8.44 19.09
CA PHE A 10 -10.54 7.23 18.26
C PHE A 10 -11.86 6.77 17.65
N SER A 11 -13.01 7.00 18.31
CA SER A 11 -14.31 6.64 17.74
C SER A 11 -14.66 7.40 16.46
N LYS A 12 -14.09 8.60 16.24
CA LYS A 12 -14.28 9.39 15.01
C LYS A 12 -13.49 8.82 13.82
N PHE A 13 -12.48 8.01 14.07
CA PHE A 13 -11.61 7.41 13.06
C PHE A 13 -11.83 5.89 12.93
N ASN A 14 -12.94 5.37 13.46
CA ASN A 14 -13.25 3.95 13.38
C ASN A 14 -13.37 3.50 11.92
N LEU A 15 -12.58 2.49 11.55
CA LEU A 15 -12.54 1.87 10.22
C LEU A 15 -13.06 0.42 10.24
N GLU A 16 -13.77 0.00 11.28
CA GLU A 16 -14.41 -1.33 11.31
C GLU A 16 -15.31 -1.53 10.08
N GLY A 17 -15.16 -2.68 9.42
CA GLY A 17 -15.88 -2.98 8.18
C GLY A 17 -15.41 -2.24 6.93
N LYS A 18 -14.32 -1.45 7.06
CA LYS A 18 -13.62 -0.83 5.93
C LYS A 18 -12.42 -1.67 5.50
N SER A 19 -12.08 -1.62 4.22
CA SER A 19 -10.89 -2.25 3.70
C SER A 19 -9.98 -1.27 3.00
N ALA A 20 -8.67 -1.46 3.19
CA ALA A 20 -7.62 -0.61 2.67
C ALA A 20 -6.58 -1.44 1.90
N LEU A 21 -6.29 -1.06 0.66
CA LEU A 21 -5.20 -1.64 -0.12
C LEU A 21 -4.00 -0.71 -0.07
N ILE A 22 -2.82 -1.27 0.17
CA ILE A 22 -1.56 -0.54 0.26
C ILE A 22 -0.60 -1.12 -0.76
N THR A 23 -0.07 -0.30 -1.67
CA THR A 23 0.95 -0.73 -2.62
C THR A 23 2.35 -0.59 -2.03
N GLY A 24 3.28 -1.50 -2.38
CA GLY A 24 4.62 -1.52 -1.78
C GLY A 24 4.58 -1.78 -0.26
N ALA A 25 3.60 -2.55 0.19
CA ALA A 25 3.26 -2.71 1.61
C ALA A 25 4.29 -3.49 2.42
N SER A 26 5.19 -4.24 1.77
CA SER A 26 6.29 -4.93 2.46
C SER A 26 7.45 -4.00 2.84
N GLY A 27 7.46 -2.77 2.32
CA GLY A 27 8.43 -1.74 2.66
C GLY A 27 8.22 -1.13 4.05
N LEU A 28 9.19 -0.28 4.48
CA LEU A 28 9.17 0.33 5.80
C LEU A 28 7.90 1.14 6.06
N LEU A 29 7.57 2.11 5.19
CA LEU A 29 6.39 2.96 5.33
C LEU A 29 5.10 2.18 5.12
N GLY A 30 5.06 1.26 4.15
CA GLY A 30 3.88 0.45 3.88
C GLY A 30 3.42 -0.36 5.09
N GLN A 31 4.35 -0.94 5.87
CA GLN A 31 4.03 -1.63 7.11
C GLN A 31 3.49 -0.69 8.20
N GLN A 32 3.99 0.56 8.28
CA GLN A 32 3.47 1.55 9.23
C GLN A 32 2.06 2.01 8.86
N HIS A 33 1.79 2.22 7.57
CA HIS A 33 0.43 2.51 7.09
C HIS A 33 -0.54 1.37 7.42
N ALA A 34 -0.12 0.12 7.19
CA ALA A 34 -0.92 -1.06 7.53
C ALA A 34 -1.21 -1.13 9.04
N HIS A 35 -0.20 -0.90 9.88
CA HIS A 35 -0.35 -0.90 11.33
C HIS A 35 -1.38 0.15 11.78
N ALA A 36 -1.27 1.39 11.31
CA ALA A 36 -2.18 2.47 11.68
C ALA A 36 -3.63 2.18 11.26
N LEU A 37 -3.85 1.61 10.07
CA LEU A 37 -5.18 1.24 9.59
C LEU A 37 -5.78 0.06 10.37
N LEU A 38 -4.95 -0.93 10.75
CA LEU A 38 -5.36 -2.06 11.60
C LEU A 38 -5.72 -1.60 13.02
N GLU A 39 -5.00 -0.64 13.61
CA GLU A 39 -5.33 -0.04 14.90
C GLU A 39 -6.72 0.60 14.92
N LEU A 40 -7.18 1.10 13.79
CA LEU A 40 -8.50 1.69 13.61
C LEU A 40 -9.57 0.66 13.19
N GLY A 41 -9.21 -0.62 13.08
CA GLY A 41 -10.14 -1.73 12.83
C GLY A 41 -10.35 -2.07 11.35
N ALA A 42 -9.58 -1.50 10.43
CA ALA A 42 -9.69 -1.83 9.01
C ALA A 42 -9.19 -3.25 8.71
N THR A 43 -9.71 -3.87 7.65
CA THR A 43 -9.05 -4.96 6.96
C THR A 43 -8.02 -4.37 6.00
N VAL A 44 -6.77 -4.85 6.03
CA VAL A 44 -5.72 -4.36 5.13
C VAL A 44 -5.36 -5.41 4.08
N ILE A 45 -5.23 -4.96 2.85
CA ILE A 45 -4.73 -5.74 1.72
C ILE A 45 -3.32 -5.22 1.41
N LEU A 46 -2.32 -6.02 1.76
CA LEU A 46 -0.92 -5.71 1.49
C LEU A 46 -0.58 -6.17 0.09
N THR A 47 -0.08 -5.28 -0.76
CA THR A 47 0.38 -5.65 -2.10
C THR A 47 1.85 -5.26 -2.31
N ASP A 48 2.60 -6.16 -2.95
CA ASP A 48 4.00 -6.00 -3.32
C ASP A 48 4.35 -7.00 -4.41
N ILE A 49 5.49 -6.83 -5.06
CA ILE A 49 5.99 -7.78 -6.08
C ILE A 49 6.56 -9.08 -5.48
N SER A 50 6.89 -9.10 -4.19
CA SER A 50 7.52 -10.23 -3.50
C SER A 50 6.56 -10.88 -2.50
N MET A 51 6.12 -12.11 -2.80
CA MET A 51 5.30 -12.93 -1.89
C MET A 51 6.03 -13.18 -0.56
N GLU A 52 7.34 -13.47 -0.61
CA GLU A 52 8.13 -13.72 0.59
C GLU A 52 8.10 -12.53 1.55
N ARG A 53 8.35 -11.32 1.04
CA ARG A 53 8.32 -10.09 1.86
C ARG A 53 6.92 -9.77 2.37
N LEU A 54 5.88 -10.05 1.58
CA LEU A 54 4.48 -9.92 2.00
C LEU A 54 4.17 -10.85 3.16
N GLN A 55 4.62 -12.11 3.09
CA GLN A 55 4.39 -13.07 4.16
C GLN A 55 5.08 -12.64 5.45
N LEU A 56 6.33 -12.18 5.38
CA LEU A 56 7.05 -11.64 6.55
C LEU A 56 6.34 -10.42 7.16
N ALA A 57 5.81 -9.52 6.32
CA ALA A 57 5.05 -8.37 6.79
C ALA A 57 3.74 -8.79 7.46
N LYS A 58 3.01 -9.75 6.88
CA LYS A 58 1.80 -10.32 7.47
C LYS A 58 2.08 -10.98 8.81
N ASP A 59 3.11 -11.82 8.90
CA ASP A 59 3.47 -12.53 10.12
C ASP A 59 3.81 -11.55 11.26
N LYS A 60 4.53 -10.47 10.93
CA LYS A 60 4.84 -9.40 11.88
C LYS A 60 3.59 -8.67 12.37
N LEU A 61 2.69 -8.28 11.48
CA LEU A 61 1.44 -7.61 11.84
C LEU A 61 0.52 -8.53 12.64
N SER A 62 0.50 -9.82 12.32
CA SER A 62 -0.31 -10.83 13.01
C SER A 62 0.12 -11.12 14.45
N GLN A 63 1.27 -10.61 14.89
CA GLN A 63 1.67 -10.65 16.30
C GLN A 63 0.84 -9.69 17.17
N SER A 64 0.30 -8.62 16.58
CA SER A 64 -0.46 -7.60 17.30
C SER A 64 -1.93 -7.51 16.86
N PHE A 65 -2.25 -8.01 15.68
CA PHE A 65 -3.59 -7.92 15.09
C PHE A 65 -4.09 -9.32 14.66
N ARG A 66 -5.40 -9.45 14.52
CA ARG A 66 -6.00 -10.69 14.02
C ARG A 66 -5.57 -10.93 12.57
N SER A 67 -5.04 -12.13 12.30
CA SER A 67 -4.49 -12.51 10.99
C SER A 67 -5.50 -12.41 9.85
N GLU A 68 -6.80 -12.57 10.15
CA GLU A 68 -7.90 -12.47 9.19
C GLU A 68 -8.07 -11.05 8.63
N LEU A 69 -7.61 -10.03 9.38
CA LEU A 69 -7.63 -8.65 8.93
C LEU A 69 -6.47 -8.30 8.01
N VAL A 70 -5.53 -9.23 7.78
CA VAL A 70 -4.34 -9.01 6.94
C VAL A 70 -4.38 -9.94 5.74
N VAL A 71 -4.76 -9.42 4.60
CA VAL A 71 -4.76 -10.10 3.30
C VAL A 71 -3.48 -9.75 2.55
N ILE A 72 -2.88 -10.69 1.82
CA ILE A 72 -1.71 -10.44 0.98
C ILE A 72 -1.99 -10.80 -0.48
N LYS A 73 -1.52 -9.98 -1.42
CA LYS A 73 -1.66 -10.20 -2.87
C LYS A 73 -0.38 -9.75 -3.58
N VAL A 74 0.19 -10.61 -4.42
CA VAL A 74 1.27 -10.19 -5.30
C VAL A 74 0.70 -9.29 -6.39
N MET A 75 1.32 -8.14 -6.61
CA MET A 75 0.90 -7.17 -7.60
C MET A 75 2.07 -6.28 -8.02
N ASP A 76 2.35 -6.23 -9.31
CA ASP A 76 3.26 -5.28 -9.91
C ASP A 76 2.47 -4.05 -10.38
N VAL A 77 2.65 -2.92 -9.73
CA VAL A 77 1.93 -1.68 -10.04
C VAL A 77 2.24 -1.13 -11.44
N THR A 78 3.33 -1.59 -12.06
CA THR A 78 3.68 -1.21 -13.44
C THR A 78 2.89 -2.00 -14.49
N LYS A 79 2.19 -3.06 -14.09
CA LYS A 79 1.41 -3.95 -14.94
C LYS A 79 -0.09 -3.79 -14.68
N LYS A 80 -0.79 -3.20 -15.62
CA LYS A 80 -2.24 -3.00 -15.49
C LYS A 80 -3.00 -4.30 -15.30
N ASP A 81 -2.57 -5.38 -15.96
CA ASP A 81 -3.24 -6.68 -15.87
C ASP A 81 -3.13 -7.28 -14.47
N ASP A 82 -1.99 -7.13 -13.78
CA ASP A 82 -1.83 -7.54 -12.38
C ASP A 82 -2.80 -6.79 -11.47
N ILE A 83 -2.95 -5.46 -11.67
CA ILE A 83 -3.84 -4.61 -10.88
C ILE A 83 -5.31 -5.02 -11.10
N VAL A 84 -5.69 -5.27 -12.36
CA VAL A 84 -7.04 -5.73 -12.71
C VAL A 84 -7.32 -7.10 -12.07
N SER A 85 -6.39 -8.05 -12.20
CA SER A 85 -6.52 -9.39 -11.61
C SER A 85 -6.74 -9.32 -10.09
N VAL A 86 -5.93 -8.55 -9.38
CA VAL A 86 -6.10 -8.36 -7.93
C VAL A 86 -7.46 -7.72 -7.62
N SER A 87 -7.89 -6.74 -8.41
CA SER A 87 -9.20 -6.09 -8.22
C SER A 87 -10.37 -7.07 -8.39
N GLU A 88 -10.28 -7.99 -9.36
CA GLU A 88 -11.28 -9.04 -9.61
C GLU A 88 -11.28 -10.07 -8.48
N GLU A 89 -10.09 -10.56 -8.08
CA GLU A 89 -9.96 -11.51 -6.96
C GLU A 89 -10.54 -10.97 -5.65
N LEU A 90 -10.34 -9.69 -5.35
CA LEU A 90 -10.92 -9.07 -4.16
C LEU A 90 -12.44 -9.04 -4.23
N ALA A 91 -13.00 -8.75 -5.41
CA ALA A 91 -14.45 -8.76 -5.60
C ALA A 91 -15.05 -10.15 -5.45
N ASP A 92 -14.42 -11.18 -6.04
CA ASP A 92 -14.87 -12.57 -5.93
C ASP A 92 -14.85 -13.07 -4.49
N GLN A 93 -13.94 -12.53 -3.66
CA GLN A 93 -13.87 -12.77 -2.22
C GLN A 93 -14.87 -11.92 -1.41
N GLY A 94 -15.68 -11.09 -2.06
CA GLY A 94 -16.60 -10.16 -1.39
C GLY A 94 -15.88 -9.00 -0.67
N LEU A 95 -14.58 -8.83 -0.88
CA LEU A 95 -13.79 -7.75 -0.30
C LEU A 95 -13.93 -6.49 -1.17
N ARG A 96 -14.69 -5.55 -0.64
CA ARG A 96 -14.83 -4.25 -1.27
C ARG A 96 -13.76 -3.30 -0.76
N LEU A 97 -13.12 -2.57 -1.66
CA LEU A 97 -12.13 -1.57 -1.30
C LEU A 97 -12.78 -0.22 -0.97
N ASP A 98 -12.43 0.35 0.20
CA ASP A 98 -12.83 1.70 0.63
C ASP A 98 -11.66 2.69 0.60
N ILE A 99 -10.42 2.21 0.75
CA ILE A 99 -9.22 3.06 0.86
C ILE A 99 -8.11 2.47 -0.03
N LEU A 100 -7.53 3.29 -0.90
CA LEU A 100 -6.33 2.97 -1.66
C LEU A 100 -5.18 3.85 -1.16
N VAL A 101 -4.06 3.23 -0.76
CA VAL A 101 -2.82 3.92 -0.43
C VAL A 101 -1.76 3.59 -1.48
N ASN A 102 -1.53 4.52 -2.39
CA ASN A 102 -0.45 4.46 -3.37
C ASN A 102 0.86 4.82 -2.66
N ASN A 103 1.59 3.80 -2.21
CA ASN A 103 2.84 3.93 -1.45
C ASN A 103 4.03 3.28 -2.18
N ALA A 104 3.78 2.47 -3.22
CA ALA A 104 4.87 1.84 -3.96
C ALA A 104 5.79 2.90 -4.59
N ALA A 105 7.08 2.79 -4.27
CA ALA A 105 8.14 3.62 -4.82
C ALA A 105 9.43 2.81 -4.86
N ILE A 106 10.37 3.24 -5.68
CA ILE A 106 11.75 2.75 -5.68
C ILE A 106 12.60 3.79 -4.99
N ASP A 107 13.12 3.42 -3.83
CA ASP A 107 14.07 4.24 -3.10
C ASP A 107 15.48 3.67 -3.33
N PRO A 108 16.44 4.45 -3.86
CA PRO A 108 17.82 4.01 -3.99
C PRO A 108 18.36 3.66 -2.60
N LYS A 109 18.76 2.40 -2.42
CA LYS A 109 19.37 1.98 -1.15
C LYS A 109 20.69 2.73 -0.94
N VAL A 110 20.77 3.48 0.14
CA VAL A 110 22.03 3.99 0.65
C VAL A 110 22.74 2.81 1.32
N ASP A 111 23.87 2.39 0.77
CA ASP A 111 24.70 1.40 1.41
C ASP A 111 25.45 2.06 2.56
N LYS A 112 25.33 1.51 3.79
CA LYS A 112 25.92 2.11 4.98
C LYS A 112 27.45 2.16 4.92
N ASP A 113 28.06 1.27 4.13
CA ASP A 113 29.52 1.14 4.02
C ASP A 113 30.09 1.88 2.80
N GLU A 114 29.28 2.18 1.76
CA GLU A 114 29.75 2.81 0.52
C GLU A 114 29.17 4.23 0.29
N GLY A 115 28.29 4.72 1.16
CA GLY A 115 27.61 6.00 1.01
C GLY A 115 26.54 5.99 -0.09
N LEU A 116 26.19 7.16 -0.60
CA LEU A 116 25.29 7.29 -1.76
C LEU A 116 25.94 6.60 -2.96
N LYS A 117 25.30 5.55 -3.49
CA LYS A 117 25.79 4.89 -4.71
C LYS A 117 26.01 5.95 -5.78
N GLU A 118 27.11 5.87 -6.47
CA GLU A 118 27.46 6.80 -7.56
C GLU A 118 26.35 6.90 -8.62
N SER A 119 25.57 5.81 -8.77
CA SER A 119 24.36 5.75 -9.62
C SER A 119 23.18 6.62 -9.16
N SER A 120 23.17 7.14 -7.92
CA SER A 120 22.13 8.07 -7.43
C SER A 120 22.45 9.54 -7.69
N ARG A 121 23.65 9.84 -8.16
CA ARG A 121 24.02 11.19 -8.54
C ARG A 121 23.43 11.54 -9.89
N LEU A 122 22.99 12.79 -10.04
CA LEU A 122 22.31 13.25 -11.27
C LEU A 122 23.09 12.95 -12.53
N GLU A 123 24.41 13.14 -12.49
CA GLU A 123 25.31 12.92 -13.63
C GLU A 123 25.43 11.43 -14.04
N ASN A 124 25.12 10.52 -13.14
CA ASN A 124 25.21 9.05 -13.34
C ASN A 124 23.83 8.38 -13.35
N PHE A 125 22.75 9.16 -13.18
CA PHE A 125 21.39 8.63 -13.11
C PHE A 125 20.89 8.28 -14.51
N THR A 126 20.74 6.99 -14.78
CA THR A 126 20.39 6.51 -16.12
C THR A 126 18.92 6.75 -16.46
N LEU A 127 18.61 6.86 -17.75
CA LEU A 127 17.23 6.96 -18.22
C LEU A 127 16.40 5.75 -17.83
N ASP A 128 16.99 4.56 -17.79
CA ASP A 128 16.29 3.34 -17.36
C ASP A 128 15.89 3.42 -15.87
N GLN A 129 16.78 3.92 -15.01
CA GLN A 129 16.47 4.15 -13.59
C GLN A 129 15.38 5.21 -13.44
N TRP A 130 15.45 6.31 -14.19
CA TRP A 130 14.42 7.32 -14.25
C TRP A 130 13.07 6.73 -14.65
N ASN A 131 13.03 6.02 -15.79
CA ASN A 131 11.81 5.41 -16.30
C ASN A 131 11.22 4.41 -15.29
N LEU A 132 12.07 3.62 -14.64
CA LEU A 132 11.62 2.67 -13.63
C LEU A 132 10.98 3.36 -12.43
N GLN A 133 11.60 4.44 -11.92
CA GLN A 133 11.04 5.21 -10.79
C GLN A 133 9.72 5.89 -11.16
N ILE A 134 9.63 6.50 -12.34
CA ILE A 134 8.38 7.09 -12.84
C ILE A 134 7.30 6.02 -13.04
N ASN A 135 7.67 4.88 -13.60
CA ASN A 135 6.71 3.79 -13.83
C ASN A 135 6.14 3.22 -12.53
N VAL A 136 6.95 3.07 -11.50
CA VAL A 136 6.48 2.58 -10.20
C VAL A 136 5.75 3.66 -9.43
N GLY A 137 6.37 4.83 -9.22
CA GLY A 137 5.84 5.84 -8.30
C GLY A 137 4.71 6.68 -8.89
N LEU A 138 4.75 7.01 -10.18
CA LEU A 138 3.74 7.87 -10.82
C LEU A 138 2.75 7.08 -11.66
N THR A 139 3.24 6.33 -12.65
CA THR A 139 2.35 5.55 -13.54
C THR A 139 1.61 4.46 -12.76
N GLY A 140 2.29 3.77 -11.82
CA GLY A 140 1.67 2.77 -10.96
C GLY A 140 0.55 3.34 -10.09
N ALA A 141 0.79 4.50 -9.47
CA ALA A 141 -0.24 5.20 -8.70
C ALA A 141 -1.45 5.61 -9.56
N PHE A 142 -1.20 6.07 -10.79
CA PHE A 142 -2.26 6.37 -11.75
C PHE A 142 -3.07 5.12 -12.14
N LEU A 143 -2.39 4.02 -12.50
CA LEU A 143 -3.05 2.77 -12.89
C LEU A 143 -3.87 2.16 -11.74
N CYS A 144 -3.33 2.12 -10.52
CA CYS A 144 -4.06 1.68 -9.34
C CYS A 144 -5.27 2.57 -9.07
N SER A 145 -5.12 3.90 -9.17
CA SER A 145 -6.22 4.85 -9.00
C SER A 145 -7.29 4.67 -10.07
N GLN A 146 -6.89 4.41 -11.33
CA GLN A 146 -7.82 4.15 -12.43
C GLN A 146 -8.66 2.89 -12.18
N VAL A 147 -8.03 1.78 -11.79
CA VAL A 147 -8.72 0.49 -11.62
C VAL A 147 -9.54 0.49 -10.33
N PHE A 148 -8.91 0.69 -9.19
CA PHE A 148 -9.57 0.61 -7.89
C PHE A 148 -10.51 1.80 -7.64
N GLY A 149 -10.10 3.02 -8.05
CA GLY A 149 -10.93 4.22 -7.91
C GLY A 149 -12.20 4.15 -8.75
N SER A 150 -12.11 3.65 -10.00
CA SER A 150 -13.31 3.43 -10.83
C SER A 150 -14.26 2.44 -10.19
N ARG A 151 -13.73 1.38 -9.56
CA ARG A 151 -14.55 0.40 -8.85
C ARG A 151 -15.22 1.00 -7.61
N MET A 152 -14.47 1.75 -6.80
CA MET A 152 -15.02 2.48 -5.64
C MET A 152 -16.19 3.41 -6.07
N ALA A 153 -16.03 4.11 -7.20
CA ALA A 153 -17.04 5.01 -7.73
C ALA A 153 -18.28 4.24 -8.21
N SER A 154 -18.10 3.15 -8.96
CA SER A 154 -19.20 2.34 -9.51
C SER A 154 -20.03 1.64 -8.44
N ASP A 155 -19.41 1.31 -7.31
CA ASP A 155 -20.10 0.70 -6.16
C ASP A 155 -21.03 1.68 -5.41
N GLY A 156 -21.04 2.97 -5.76
CA GLY A 156 -21.99 3.97 -5.27
C GLY A 156 -21.75 4.48 -3.84
N ARG A 157 -20.73 3.94 -3.12
CA ARG A 157 -20.38 4.40 -1.76
C ARG A 157 -19.14 5.31 -1.71
N GLY A 158 -18.46 5.47 -2.87
CA GLY A 158 -17.21 6.20 -2.95
C GLY A 158 -16.04 5.48 -2.28
N GLY A 159 -14.97 6.21 -2.05
CA GLY A 159 -13.77 5.75 -1.39
C GLY A 159 -12.75 6.88 -1.27
N VAL A 160 -11.59 6.56 -0.70
CA VAL A 160 -10.48 7.51 -0.51
C VAL A 160 -9.24 6.97 -1.20
N ILE A 161 -8.55 7.84 -1.94
CA ILE A 161 -7.24 7.55 -2.53
C ILE A 161 -6.21 8.47 -1.88
N ILE A 162 -5.16 7.87 -1.32
CA ILE A 162 -4.03 8.57 -0.70
C ILE A 162 -2.80 8.28 -1.54
N ASN A 163 -2.13 9.32 -2.02
CA ASN A 163 -0.86 9.20 -2.71
C ASN A 163 0.27 9.63 -1.76
N ILE A 164 1.22 8.74 -1.52
CA ILE A 164 2.43 9.06 -0.76
C ILE A 164 3.42 9.66 -1.73
N ALA A 165 3.76 10.91 -1.50
CA ALA A 165 4.71 11.66 -2.32
C ALA A 165 5.88 12.14 -1.44
N SER A 166 7.03 12.33 -2.06
CA SER A 166 8.23 12.91 -1.47
C SER A 166 8.82 13.89 -2.46
N ASP A 167 9.38 14.96 -1.95
CA ASP A 167 10.19 15.97 -2.66
C ASP A 167 11.68 15.62 -2.59
#